data_5e93115437a3e0ebe98f11ca78b1be97
#
_entry.id   5e93115437a3e0ebe98f11ca78b1be97
#
_cell.length_a   1.000
_cell.length_b   1.000
_cell.length_c   1.000
_cell.angle_alpha   90.00
_cell.angle_beta   90.00
_cell.angle_gamma   90.00
#
_symmetry.space_group_name_H-M   'P 1'
#
loop_
_entity.id
_entity.type
_entity.pdbx_description
1 polymer ?
#
loop_
_entity_poly.entity_id
_entity_poly.type
_entity_poly.pdbx_seq_one_letter_code
_entity_poly.pdbx_strand_id
1 'polypeptide(L)'
;GVKMMYLFIAISCLILAIYIYVIFILPYMIREKHYFIHKNSSEIIDISRAYDLYELKSIVTIAHFSDTHFSRFFSPKKINRLIRSTHRNRPEIIVFTGDLIENYGKWSPKMSPKLIRKMKRFTAPMGKIAILGNHDYLNNGQYFVKNALEESGFTVLKNEEIFGSMENFSITVTGIDDPLKGKPKYHYEKTYSRWHLLLLHEPDMIQHVPDIRNYDLILAGHAHEPRKYFRRFKKKIKGAEYFTHGLYAVTEKTILSICNRARRSYLSSRFRLVPEIIYYHLAKDNVNLLTDTSKKSSTNE
;
A
#
# COMPACT_ATOMS: atom_id res chain seq x y z
N GLY A 1 -23.49 -27.47 40.25
CA GLY A 1 -23.06 -28.65 39.48
C GLY A 1 -23.24 -28.49 37.98
N VAL A 2 -24.36 -28.96 37.42
CA VAL A 2 -24.55 -29.13 35.96
C VAL A 2 -24.52 -27.80 35.17
N LYS A 3 -25.17 -26.75 35.67
CA LYS A 3 -25.16 -25.40 35.01
C LYS A 3 -23.73 -24.81 34.88
N MET A 4 -22.90 -25.00 35.90
CA MET A 4 -21.52 -24.51 35.90
C MET A 4 -20.65 -25.31 34.94
N MET A 5 -20.90 -26.60 34.76
CA MET A 5 -20.23 -27.43 33.77
C MET A 5 -20.58 -26.99 32.35
N TYR A 6 -21.86 -26.73 32.01
CA TYR A 6 -22.26 -26.20 30.71
C TYR A 6 -21.67 -24.83 30.43
N LEU A 7 -21.59 -23.93 31.41
CA LEU A 7 -20.94 -22.64 31.30
C LEU A 7 -19.44 -22.79 30.96
N PHE A 8 -18.76 -23.71 31.67
CA PHE A 8 -17.34 -23.97 31.40
C PHE A 8 -17.10 -24.54 30.00
N ILE A 9 -17.93 -25.48 29.56
CA ILE A 9 -17.88 -26.03 28.18
C ILE A 9 -18.10 -24.91 27.15
N ALA A 10 -19.12 -24.07 27.34
CA ALA A 10 -19.41 -22.97 26.42
C ALA A 10 -18.25 -21.97 26.32
N ILE A 11 -17.64 -21.61 27.46
CA ILE A 11 -16.45 -20.72 27.45
C ILE A 11 -15.28 -21.39 26.76
N SER A 12 -15.03 -22.67 27.00
CA SER A 12 -13.95 -23.42 26.34
C SER A 12 -14.15 -23.51 24.83
N CYS A 13 -15.37 -23.78 24.36
CA CYS A 13 -15.72 -23.79 22.95
C CYS A 13 -15.55 -22.41 22.30
N LEU A 14 -15.94 -21.33 23.01
CA LEU A 14 -15.74 -19.96 22.52
C LEU A 14 -14.25 -19.62 22.38
N ILE A 15 -13.43 -19.98 23.38
CA ILE A 15 -11.97 -19.77 23.34
C ILE A 15 -11.36 -20.55 22.16
N LEU A 16 -11.77 -21.81 21.97
CA LEU A 16 -11.31 -22.63 20.84
C LEU A 16 -11.73 -22.04 19.49
N ALA A 17 -12.96 -21.58 19.36
CA ALA A 17 -13.46 -20.93 18.14
C ALA A 17 -12.69 -19.65 17.83
N ILE A 18 -12.42 -18.81 18.83
CA ILE A 18 -11.57 -17.62 18.71
C ILE A 18 -10.15 -18.02 18.29
N TYR A 19 -9.58 -19.05 18.88
CA TYR A 19 -8.26 -19.56 18.54
C TYR A 19 -8.20 -20.01 17.06
N ILE A 20 -9.17 -20.82 16.62
CA ILE A 20 -9.30 -21.28 15.23
C ILE A 20 -9.45 -20.08 14.29
N TYR A 21 -10.34 -19.15 14.59
CA TYR A 21 -10.53 -17.94 13.78
C TYR A 21 -9.22 -17.14 13.64
N VAL A 22 -8.52 -16.91 14.75
CA VAL A 22 -7.28 -16.13 14.76
C VAL A 22 -6.13 -16.83 14.03
N ILE A 23 -6.02 -18.14 14.12
CA ILE A 23 -4.91 -18.90 13.50
C ILE A 23 -5.20 -19.24 12.04
N PHE A 24 -6.43 -19.62 11.71
CA PHE A 24 -6.76 -20.18 10.39
C PHE A 24 -7.54 -19.25 9.47
N ILE A 25 -8.37 -18.34 9.99
CA ILE A 25 -9.21 -17.46 9.17
C ILE A 25 -8.59 -16.07 9.02
N LEU A 26 -8.33 -15.40 10.13
CA LEU A 26 -7.80 -14.02 10.12
C LEU A 26 -6.51 -13.85 9.31
N PRO A 27 -5.56 -14.82 9.30
CA PRO A 27 -4.42 -14.74 8.41
C PRO A 27 -4.78 -14.75 6.92
N TYR A 28 -5.95 -15.16 6.50
CA TYR A 28 -6.43 -15.23 5.10
C TYR A 28 -7.26 -14.01 4.68
N MET A 29 -7.56 -13.10 5.55
CA MET A 29 -8.24 -11.86 5.19
C MET A 29 -7.25 -10.83 4.61
N ILE A 30 -7.67 -10.10 3.64
CA ILE A 30 -7.00 -8.94 3.07
C ILE A 30 -8.00 -7.79 3.07
N ARG A 31 -7.54 -6.59 3.36
CA ARG A 31 -8.34 -5.39 3.24
C ARG A 31 -8.02 -4.74 1.90
N GLU A 32 -8.99 -4.71 1.03
CA GLU A 32 -8.94 -3.97 -0.22
C GLU A 32 -9.66 -2.65 -0.04
N LYS A 33 -9.03 -1.57 -0.49
CA LYS A 33 -9.62 -0.25 -0.54
C LYS A 33 -9.52 0.26 -1.96
N HIS A 34 -10.55 0.93 -2.41
CA HIS A 34 -10.62 1.52 -3.73
C HIS A 34 -10.97 3.00 -3.62
N TYR A 35 -10.11 3.83 -4.19
CA TYR A 35 -10.31 5.27 -4.21
C TYR A 35 -10.30 5.79 -5.62
N PHE A 36 -11.26 6.62 -5.96
CA PHE A 36 -11.25 7.39 -7.19
C PHE A 36 -10.56 8.72 -6.92
N ILE A 37 -9.54 9.04 -7.73
CA ILE A 37 -8.73 10.24 -7.59
C ILE A 37 -8.97 11.14 -8.79
N HIS A 38 -9.46 12.33 -8.51
CA HIS A 38 -9.65 13.36 -9.51
C HIS A 38 -8.37 14.15 -9.75
N LYS A 39 -8.12 14.49 -11.00
CA LYS A 39 -7.01 15.39 -11.36
C LYS A 39 -7.27 16.79 -10.82
N ASN A 40 -6.24 17.44 -10.27
CA ASN A 40 -6.29 18.80 -9.70
C ASN A 40 -7.29 18.98 -8.56
N SER A 41 -7.61 17.94 -7.84
CA SER A 41 -8.49 17.99 -6.65
C SER A 41 -7.94 17.11 -5.55
N SER A 42 -8.11 17.53 -4.32
CA SER A 42 -7.88 16.69 -3.14
C SER A 42 -9.16 15.98 -2.68
N GLU A 43 -10.22 16.04 -3.46
CA GLU A 43 -11.44 15.29 -3.20
C GLU A 43 -11.16 13.78 -3.43
N ILE A 44 -11.58 12.97 -2.46
CA ILE A 44 -11.36 11.53 -2.45
C ILE A 44 -12.71 10.84 -2.38
N ILE A 45 -13.01 10.03 -3.38
CA ILE A 45 -14.23 9.23 -3.41
C ILE A 45 -13.85 7.79 -3.05
N ASP A 46 -14.36 7.31 -1.92
CA ASP A 46 -14.22 5.89 -1.52
C ASP A 46 -15.25 5.05 -2.28
N ILE A 47 -14.78 4.28 -3.24
CA ILE A 47 -15.58 3.38 -4.06
C ILE A 47 -15.44 1.91 -3.67
N SER A 48 -14.87 1.62 -2.49
CA SER A 48 -14.64 0.25 -2.01
C SER A 48 -15.93 -0.58 -1.89
N ARG A 49 -17.08 0.07 -1.89
CA ARG A 49 -18.42 -0.54 -1.85
C ARG A 49 -19.22 -0.38 -3.15
N ALA A 50 -18.66 0.31 -4.15
CA ALA A 50 -19.33 0.50 -5.44
C ALA A 50 -19.09 -0.73 -6.32
N TYR A 51 -20.18 -1.38 -6.75
CA TYR A 51 -20.11 -2.60 -7.56
C TYR A 51 -19.89 -2.34 -9.05
N ASP A 52 -20.02 -1.08 -9.53
CA ASP A 52 -20.02 -0.73 -10.95
C ASP A 52 -18.75 -0.03 -11.43
N LEU A 53 -17.58 -0.63 -11.17
CA LEU A 53 -16.31 -0.17 -11.76
C LEU A 53 -16.27 -0.38 -13.29
N TYR A 54 -17.20 -1.15 -13.85
CA TYR A 54 -17.24 -1.46 -15.29
C TYR A 54 -17.62 -0.30 -16.21
N GLU A 55 -18.30 0.72 -15.70
CA GLU A 55 -18.61 1.93 -16.49
C GLU A 55 -17.41 2.88 -16.68
N LEU A 56 -16.32 2.64 -15.94
CA LEU A 56 -15.14 3.50 -15.92
C LEU A 56 -14.04 3.02 -16.89
N LYS A 57 -14.39 2.70 -18.15
CA LYS A 57 -13.46 2.19 -19.19
C LYS A 57 -12.24 3.10 -19.49
N SER A 58 -12.26 4.35 -19.02
CA SER A 58 -11.20 5.34 -19.27
C SER A 58 -10.25 5.54 -18.08
N ILE A 59 -10.16 4.60 -17.14
CA ILE A 59 -9.38 4.72 -15.90
C ILE A 59 -8.11 3.90 -15.96
N VAL A 60 -7.03 4.44 -15.38
CA VAL A 60 -5.81 3.69 -15.02
C VAL A 60 -5.87 3.37 -13.53
N THR A 61 -5.68 2.12 -13.18
CA THR A 61 -5.67 1.64 -11.80
C THR A 61 -4.25 1.40 -11.32
N ILE A 62 -3.90 1.97 -10.17
CA ILE A 62 -2.64 1.75 -9.46
C ILE A 62 -2.93 0.91 -8.23
N ALA A 63 -2.28 -0.24 -8.08
CA ALA A 63 -2.30 -1.02 -6.85
C ALA A 63 -1.10 -0.66 -5.98
N HIS A 64 -1.33 -0.34 -4.71
CA HIS A 64 -0.29 0.03 -3.76
C HIS A 64 -0.31 -0.88 -2.53
N PHE A 65 0.84 -1.45 -2.19
CA PHE A 65 1.08 -2.16 -0.94
C PHE A 65 2.47 -1.85 -0.40
N SER A 66 2.70 -2.08 0.91
CA SER A 66 3.91 -1.73 1.62
C SER A 66 4.21 -2.70 2.76
N ASP A 67 5.39 -2.60 3.36
CA ASP A 67 5.73 -3.17 4.67
C ASP A 67 5.46 -4.68 4.79
N THR A 68 5.94 -5.46 3.83
CA THR A 68 5.78 -6.93 3.89
C THR A 68 6.64 -7.56 4.96
N HIS A 69 7.79 -6.99 5.31
CA HIS A 69 8.73 -7.44 6.35
C HIS A 69 8.91 -8.96 6.39
N PHE A 70 9.24 -9.55 5.26
CA PHE A 70 9.53 -10.97 5.23
C PHE A 70 10.67 -11.30 6.18
N SER A 71 10.55 -12.42 6.87
CA SER A 71 11.50 -12.85 7.88
C SER A 71 11.45 -14.37 8.04
N ARG A 72 12.34 -14.94 8.85
CA ARG A 72 12.32 -16.37 9.19
C ARG A 72 10.94 -16.87 9.64
N PHE A 73 10.17 -16.00 10.33
CA PHE A 73 8.85 -16.36 10.86
C PHE A 73 7.68 -15.93 9.95
N PHE A 74 7.94 -15.08 8.96
CA PHE A 74 6.92 -14.61 8.02
C PHE A 74 7.32 -14.96 6.59
N SER A 75 6.84 -16.11 6.15
CA SER A 75 7.18 -16.68 4.84
C SER A 75 6.57 -15.90 3.67
N PRO A 76 7.31 -15.78 2.54
CA PRO A 76 6.79 -15.25 1.28
C PRO A 76 5.52 -15.92 0.74
N LYS A 77 5.16 -17.13 1.23
CA LYS A 77 3.87 -17.76 0.86
C LYS A 77 2.67 -16.89 1.22
N LYS A 78 2.80 -16.06 2.25
CA LYS A 78 1.69 -15.23 2.76
C LYS A 78 1.32 -14.07 1.84
N ILE A 79 2.16 -13.71 0.86
CA ILE A 79 1.87 -12.69 -0.14
C ILE A 79 0.86 -13.14 -1.21
N ASN A 80 0.56 -14.43 -1.28
CA ASN A 80 -0.35 -14.99 -2.29
C ASN A 80 -1.73 -14.30 -2.34
N ARG A 81 -2.12 -13.62 -1.28
CA ARG A 81 -3.40 -12.89 -1.25
C ARG A 81 -3.32 -11.57 -1.96
N LEU A 82 -2.24 -10.82 -1.73
CA LEU A 82 -1.94 -9.62 -2.49
C LEU A 82 -1.86 -9.97 -3.97
N ILE A 83 -1.16 -11.06 -4.33
CA ILE A 83 -1.07 -11.54 -5.71
C ILE A 83 -2.45 -11.88 -6.27
N ARG A 84 -3.32 -12.60 -5.54
CA ARG A 84 -4.67 -12.92 -6.00
C ARG A 84 -5.54 -11.68 -6.14
N SER A 85 -5.39 -10.73 -5.23
CA SER A 85 -6.06 -9.44 -5.30
C SER A 85 -5.68 -8.68 -6.57
N THR A 86 -4.38 -8.55 -6.87
CA THR A 86 -3.91 -7.87 -8.08
C THR A 86 -4.35 -8.59 -9.36
N HIS A 87 -4.36 -9.93 -9.38
CA HIS A 87 -4.87 -10.69 -10.54
C HIS A 87 -6.37 -10.49 -10.77
N ARG A 88 -7.16 -10.30 -9.71
CA ARG A 88 -8.59 -10.03 -9.81
C ARG A 88 -8.86 -8.61 -10.28
N ASN A 89 -8.17 -7.63 -9.69
CA ASN A 89 -8.39 -6.21 -9.96
C ASN A 89 -7.61 -5.68 -11.16
N ARG A 90 -6.64 -6.44 -11.72
CA ARG A 90 -5.87 -6.17 -12.94
C ARG A 90 -5.36 -4.71 -13.04
N PRO A 91 -4.59 -4.22 -12.06
CA PRO A 91 -4.08 -2.85 -12.11
C PRO A 91 -3.10 -2.68 -13.28
N GLU A 92 -3.07 -1.48 -13.86
CA GLU A 92 -2.10 -1.09 -14.88
C GLU A 92 -0.70 -0.87 -14.30
N ILE A 93 -0.63 -0.40 -13.05
CA ILE A 93 0.62 -0.14 -12.34
C ILE A 93 0.56 -0.78 -10.96
N ILE A 94 1.65 -1.37 -10.52
CA ILE A 94 1.82 -1.84 -9.14
C ILE A 94 2.93 -1.03 -8.48
N VAL A 95 2.65 -0.51 -7.28
CA VAL A 95 3.60 0.26 -6.48
C VAL A 95 3.86 -0.46 -5.16
N PHE A 96 5.13 -0.58 -4.81
CA PHE A 96 5.60 -1.09 -3.53
C PHE A 96 6.47 -0.03 -2.83
N THR A 97 6.06 0.45 -1.67
CA THR A 97 6.72 1.55 -0.95
C THR A 97 7.64 1.11 0.18
N GLY A 98 8.36 0.00 0.01
CA GLY A 98 9.48 -0.37 0.87
C GLY A 98 9.17 -1.34 2.01
N ASP A 99 10.21 -1.67 2.76
CA ASP A 99 10.22 -2.65 3.84
C ASP A 99 9.82 -4.05 3.36
N LEU A 100 10.56 -4.56 2.35
CA LEU A 100 10.36 -5.91 1.82
C LEU A 100 10.73 -6.98 2.85
N ILE A 101 11.88 -6.81 3.50
CA ILE A 101 12.38 -7.73 4.52
C ILE A 101 12.50 -7.04 5.88
N GLU A 102 12.42 -7.83 6.95
CA GLU A 102 12.52 -7.29 8.33
C GLU A 102 13.95 -6.85 8.67
N ASN A 103 14.93 -7.65 8.30
CA ASN A 103 16.35 -7.40 8.59
C ASN A 103 17.21 -8.41 7.82
N TYR A 104 18.13 -7.93 7.00
CA TYR A 104 18.98 -8.78 6.18
C TYR A 104 19.92 -9.65 7.01
N GLY A 105 20.45 -9.15 8.12
CA GLY A 105 21.33 -9.93 9.02
C GLY A 105 20.65 -11.17 9.65
N LYS A 106 19.31 -11.23 9.60
CA LYS A 106 18.49 -12.38 10.07
C LYS A 106 17.81 -13.11 8.91
N TRP A 107 18.10 -12.73 7.67
CA TRP A 107 17.51 -13.33 6.48
C TRP A 107 18.17 -14.68 6.18
N SER A 108 17.36 -15.67 5.78
CA SER A 108 17.87 -16.95 5.31
C SER A 108 18.03 -16.91 3.79
N PRO A 109 19.25 -17.08 3.25
CA PRO A 109 19.48 -17.11 1.80
C PRO A 109 18.64 -18.16 1.07
N LYS A 110 18.32 -19.28 1.73
CA LYS A 110 17.43 -20.34 1.19
C LYS A 110 16.02 -19.85 0.88
N MET A 111 15.60 -18.71 1.44
CA MET A 111 14.30 -18.11 1.18
C MET A 111 14.28 -17.19 -0.04
N SER A 112 15.43 -16.74 -0.52
CA SER A 112 15.54 -15.76 -1.61
C SER A 112 14.88 -16.23 -2.91
N PRO A 113 15.12 -17.45 -3.42
CA PRO A 113 14.48 -17.90 -4.65
C PRO A 113 12.96 -17.98 -4.53
N LYS A 114 12.46 -18.28 -3.34
CA LYS A 114 11.01 -18.32 -3.07
C LYS A 114 10.41 -16.93 -3.01
N LEU A 115 11.10 -15.97 -2.41
CA LEU A 115 10.69 -14.57 -2.39
C LEU A 115 10.57 -14.02 -3.82
N ILE A 116 11.65 -14.12 -4.59
CA ILE A 116 11.72 -13.65 -5.97
C ILE A 116 10.62 -14.29 -6.83
N ARG A 117 10.47 -15.62 -6.79
CA ARG A 117 9.40 -16.32 -7.51
C ARG A 117 7.99 -15.84 -7.13
N LYS A 118 7.78 -15.44 -5.88
CA LYS A 118 6.49 -14.87 -5.45
C LYS A 118 6.29 -13.46 -5.95
N MET A 119 7.31 -12.61 -5.87
CA MET A 119 7.25 -11.24 -6.36
C MET A 119 7.11 -11.18 -7.89
N LYS A 120 7.68 -12.13 -8.64
CA LYS A 120 7.48 -12.28 -10.09
C LYS A 120 6.02 -12.48 -10.50
N ARG A 121 5.18 -12.99 -9.60
CA ARG A 121 3.75 -13.25 -9.89
C ARG A 121 2.87 -12.00 -9.89
N PHE A 122 3.35 -10.89 -9.39
CA PHE A 122 2.70 -9.61 -9.61
C PHE A 122 2.87 -9.20 -11.07
N THR A 123 1.76 -8.86 -11.73
CA THR A 123 1.73 -8.45 -13.14
C THR A 123 0.96 -7.16 -13.30
N ALA A 124 1.53 -6.23 -14.06
CA ALA A 124 0.91 -4.95 -14.38
C ALA A 124 1.44 -4.49 -15.76
N PRO A 125 0.58 -4.17 -16.74
CA PRO A 125 1.00 -3.88 -18.10
C PRO A 125 1.85 -2.62 -18.25
N MET A 126 1.64 -1.60 -17.41
CA MET A 126 2.47 -0.37 -17.41
C MET A 126 3.68 -0.48 -16.48
N GLY A 127 3.82 -1.58 -15.74
CA GLY A 127 5.00 -1.85 -14.92
C GLY A 127 4.75 -1.99 -13.43
N LYS A 128 5.82 -2.42 -12.77
CA LYS A 128 5.90 -2.57 -11.32
C LYS A 128 7.02 -1.69 -10.79
N ILE A 129 6.71 -0.81 -9.86
CA ILE A 129 7.62 0.21 -9.35
C ILE A 129 7.80 -0.02 -7.86
N ALA A 130 9.02 0.14 -7.36
CA ALA A 130 9.32 0.02 -5.95
C ALA A 130 10.29 1.09 -5.47
N ILE A 131 10.22 1.41 -4.19
CA ILE A 131 11.27 2.10 -3.44
C ILE A 131 11.71 1.21 -2.27
N LEU A 132 12.81 1.57 -1.63
CA LEU A 132 13.31 0.90 -0.43
C LEU A 132 12.77 1.60 0.83
N GLY A 133 12.58 0.82 1.92
CA GLY A 133 12.27 1.35 3.24
C GLY A 133 13.43 1.14 4.22
N ASN A 134 13.30 1.70 5.42
CA ASN A 134 14.38 1.74 6.41
C ASN A 134 14.83 0.34 6.90
N HIS A 135 13.95 -0.65 6.91
CA HIS A 135 14.31 -2.02 7.24
C HIS A 135 15.12 -2.71 6.15
N ASP A 136 14.92 -2.32 4.89
CA ASP A 136 15.67 -2.85 3.75
C ASP A 136 17.16 -2.49 3.81
N TYR A 137 17.52 -1.40 4.52
CA TYR A 137 18.90 -0.96 4.75
C TYR A 137 19.61 -1.69 5.90
N LEU A 138 18.88 -2.38 6.78
CA LEU A 138 19.48 -3.01 7.94
C LEU A 138 20.47 -4.11 7.52
N ASN A 139 21.70 -4.04 8.08
CA ASN A 139 22.81 -4.94 7.79
C ASN A 139 23.18 -5.01 6.28
N ASN A 140 23.20 -3.86 5.61
CA ASN A 140 23.48 -3.71 4.19
C ASN A 140 22.50 -4.48 3.27
N GLY A 141 21.26 -4.64 3.71
CA GLY A 141 20.23 -5.38 2.98
C GLY A 141 19.74 -4.70 1.71
N GLN A 142 19.96 -3.39 1.54
CA GLN A 142 19.50 -2.60 0.38
C GLN A 142 19.96 -3.20 -0.96
N TYR A 143 21.17 -3.74 -1.03
CA TYR A 143 21.68 -4.37 -2.25
C TYR A 143 20.92 -5.65 -2.58
N PHE A 144 20.68 -6.49 -1.57
CA PHE A 144 19.89 -7.70 -1.74
C PHE A 144 18.45 -7.40 -2.14
N VAL A 145 17.81 -6.44 -1.44
CA VAL A 145 16.40 -6.09 -1.68
C VAL A 145 16.22 -5.49 -3.06
N LYS A 146 17.10 -4.55 -3.47
CA LYS A 146 17.10 -3.99 -4.81
C LYS A 146 17.19 -5.09 -5.86
N ASN A 147 18.21 -5.94 -5.78
CA ASN A 147 18.40 -7.03 -6.72
C ASN A 147 17.20 -8.00 -6.76
N ALA A 148 16.64 -8.37 -5.61
CA ALA A 148 15.51 -9.28 -5.53
C ALA A 148 14.22 -8.67 -6.16
N LEU A 149 14.00 -7.37 -6.00
CA LEU A 149 12.90 -6.65 -6.63
C LEU A 149 13.12 -6.54 -8.14
N GLU A 150 14.30 -6.14 -8.59
CA GLU A 150 14.64 -6.02 -10.02
C GLU A 150 14.57 -7.38 -10.74
N GLU A 151 15.12 -8.44 -10.14
CA GLU A 151 14.96 -9.80 -10.65
C GLU A 151 13.49 -10.24 -10.71
N SER A 152 12.66 -9.69 -9.83
CA SER A 152 11.21 -9.91 -9.82
C SER A 152 10.46 -9.06 -10.85
N GLY A 153 11.14 -8.20 -11.60
CA GLY A 153 10.59 -7.32 -12.64
C GLY A 153 10.01 -6.02 -12.09
N PHE A 154 10.45 -5.56 -10.91
CA PHE A 154 10.17 -4.21 -10.44
C PHE A 154 11.27 -3.26 -10.89
N THR A 155 10.89 -2.04 -11.27
CA THR A 155 11.83 -0.91 -11.37
C THR A 155 11.99 -0.31 -9.98
N VAL A 156 13.21 -0.36 -9.43
CA VAL A 156 13.49 0.19 -8.10
C VAL A 156 14.03 1.60 -8.24
N LEU A 157 13.27 2.58 -7.77
CA LEU A 157 13.63 3.98 -7.81
C LEU A 157 14.40 4.37 -6.53
N LYS A 158 15.53 5.02 -6.71
CA LYS A 158 16.36 5.53 -5.63
C LYS A 158 16.84 6.94 -5.97
N ASN A 159 16.05 7.94 -5.63
CA ASN A 159 16.21 9.33 -6.09
C ASN A 159 16.13 9.44 -7.62
N GLU A 160 15.19 8.75 -8.21
CA GLU A 160 15.03 8.61 -9.65
C GLU A 160 13.59 8.86 -10.06
N GLU A 161 13.41 9.24 -11.31
CA GLU A 161 12.10 9.42 -11.94
C GLU A 161 11.96 8.48 -13.13
N ILE A 162 10.76 7.97 -13.33
CA ILE A 162 10.40 7.27 -14.56
C ILE A 162 9.14 7.87 -15.16
N PHE A 163 9.10 7.87 -16.48
CA PHE A 163 7.94 8.26 -17.27
C PHE A 163 7.28 7.02 -17.86
N GLY A 164 5.95 7.00 -17.84
CA GLY A 164 5.13 5.98 -18.49
C GLY A 164 3.98 6.63 -19.25
N SER A 165 3.61 6.05 -20.38
CA SER A 165 2.46 6.51 -21.17
C SER A 165 1.71 5.34 -21.78
N MET A 166 0.40 5.50 -21.93
CA MET A 166 -0.48 4.54 -22.59
C MET A 166 -1.66 5.32 -23.18
N GLU A 167 -1.83 5.29 -24.51
CA GLU A 167 -2.86 6.10 -25.20
C GLU A 167 -2.82 7.58 -24.77
N ASN A 168 -3.92 8.10 -24.23
CA ASN A 168 -4.05 9.48 -23.75
C ASN A 168 -3.66 9.68 -22.28
N PHE A 169 -3.05 8.66 -21.64
CA PHE A 169 -2.62 8.71 -20.27
C PHE A 169 -1.09 8.78 -20.17
N SER A 170 -0.57 9.72 -19.39
CA SER A 170 0.85 9.82 -19.08
C SER A 170 1.07 10.07 -17.58
N ILE A 171 2.12 9.49 -17.05
CA ILE A 171 2.46 9.54 -15.64
C ILE A 171 3.96 9.63 -15.44
N THR A 172 4.38 10.50 -14.53
CA THR A 172 5.73 10.49 -13.98
C THR A 172 5.68 9.99 -12.56
N VAL A 173 6.56 9.07 -12.22
CA VAL A 173 6.69 8.52 -10.87
C VAL A 173 8.09 8.85 -10.36
N THR A 174 8.16 9.65 -9.31
CA THR A 174 9.38 10.02 -8.59
C THR A 174 9.52 9.11 -7.38
N GLY A 175 10.66 8.43 -7.21
CA GLY A 175 10.97 7.62 -6.04
C GLY A 175 12.11 8.22 -5.22
N ILE A 176 11.82 8.58 -3.97
CA ILE A 176 12.82 9.11 -3.02
C ILE A 176 13.49 7.95 -2.27
N ASP A 177 14.81 8.05 -2.07
CA ASP A 177 15.56 7.14 -1.21
C ASP A 177 15.13 7.27 0.25
N ASP A 178 15.32 6.23 1.04
CA ASP A 178 14.92 6.20 2.45
C ASP A 178 15.56 7.33 3.26
N PRO A 179 14.77 8.20 3.93
CA PRO A 179 15.30 9.34 4.67
C PRO A 179 15.93 8.98 6.02
N LEU A 180 15.61 7.82 6.60
CA LEU A 180 16.18 7.40 7.88
C LEU A 180 17.51 6.67 7.73
N LYS A 181 17.75 5.99 6.62
CA LYS A 181 18.90 5.10 6.40
C LYS A 181 19.62 5.30 5.07
N GLY A 182 18.98 5.91 4.09
CA GLY A 182 19.53 6.25 2.77
C GLY A 182 20.08 7.66 2.68
N LYS A 183 20.05 8.21 1.47
CA LYS A 183 20.48 9.58 1.15
C LYS A 183 19.42 10.23 0.26
N PRO A 184 18.29 10.71 0.79
CA PRO A 184 17.18 11.22 0.01
C PRO A 184 17.53 12.50 -0.75
N LYS A 185 16.98 12.62 -1.97
CA LYS A 185 16.94 13.85 -2.75
C LYS A 185 15.48 14.27 -2.87
N TYR A 186 15.17 15.52 -2.52
CA TYR A 186 13.77 15.99 -2.45
C TYR A 186 13.40 16.96 -3.58
N HIS A 187 14.38 17.47 -4.33
CA HIS A 187 14.11 18.41 -5.40
C HIS A 187 14.18 17.72 -6.76
N TYR A 188 13.11 17.85 -7.55
CA TYR A 188 12.98 17.35 -8.90
C TYR A 188 12.34 18.43 -9.79
N GLU A 189 12.78 18.48 -11.03
CA GLU A 189 12.20 19.40 -12.00
C GLU A 189 10.80 18.94 -12.38
N LYS A 190 9.92 19.91 -12.66
CA LYS A 190 8.56 19.60 -13.09
C LYS A 190 8.59 18.97 -14.48
N THR A 191 7.96 17.81 -14.62
CA THR A 191 7.75 17.12 -15.89
C THR A 191 6.40 17.49 -16.51
N TYR A 192 6.22 17.17 -17.80
CA TYR A 192 5.00 17.49 -18.56
C TYR A 192 3.99 16.33 -18.60
N SER A 193 4.15 15.31 -17.77
CA SER A 193 3.17 14.24 -17.71
C SER A 193 1.82 14.71 -17.13
N ARG A 194 0.77 13.98 -17.47
CA ARG A 194 -0.58 14.28 -16.97
C ARG A 194 -0.71 14.04 -15.47
N TRP A 195 -0.11 12.95 -14.97
CA TRP A 195 -0.12 12.58 -13.56
C TRP A 195 1.30 12.57 -13.00
N HIS A 196 1.44 13.04 -11.76
CA HIS A 196 2.71 13.03 -11.04
C HIS A 196 2.53 12.31 -9.70
N LEU A 197 3.22 11.19 -9.56
CA LEU A 197 3.27 10.42 -8.31
C LEU A 197 4.59 10.63 -7.62
N LEU A 198 4.54 10.74 -6.29
CA LEU A 198 5.71 10.70 -5.43
C LEU A 198 5.64 9.45 -4.55
N LEU A 199 6.72 8.69 -4.52
CA LEU A 199 6.89 7.55 -3.64
C LEU A 199 7.93 7.89 -2.57
N LEU A 200 7.54 7.75 -1.31
CA LEU A 200 8.44 7.86 -0.16
C LEU A 200 8.03 6.85 0.91
N HIS A 201 8.98 6.35 1.69
CA HIS A 201 8.65 5.34 2.68
C HIS A 201 8.04 5.98 3.93
N GLU A 202 8.69 6.98 4.52
CA GLU A 202 8.25 7.70 5.72
C GLU A 202 7.34 8.89 5.36
N PRO A 203 6.05 8.87 5.76
CA PRO A 203 5.09 9.88 5.32
C PRO A 203 5.37 11.30 5.83
N ASP A 204 5.96 11.47 7.01
CA ASP A 204 6.26 12.80 7.55
C ASP A 204 7.33 13.57 6.75
N MET A 205 8.10 12.84 5.91
CA MET A 205 9.15 13.45 5.11
C MET A 205 8.64 14.32 3.96
N ILE A 206 7.33 14.32 3.69
CA ILE A 206 6.72 15.26 2.74
C ILE A 206 7.04 16.73 3.06
N GLN A 207 7.28 17.05 4.34
CA GLN A 207 7.66 18.41 4.76
C GLN A 207 8.99 18.89 4.16
N HIS A 208 9.83 17.99 3.67
CA HIS A 208 11.11 18.32 3.03
C HIS A 208 11.01 18.43 1.50
N VAL A 209 9.86 18.12 0.92
CA VAL A 209 9.61 18.23 -0.52
C VAL A 209 9.22 19.66 -0.85
N PRO A 210 10.08 20.44 -1.53
CA PRO A 210 9.87 21.89 -1.68
C PRO A 210 8.63 22.21 -2.54
N ASP A 211 8.42 21.44 -3.61
CA ASP A 211 7.37 21.68 -4.59
C ASP A 211 6.27 20.61 -4.53
N ILE A 212 5.76 20.35 -3.34
CA ILE A 212 4.77 19.29 -3.09
C ILE A 212 3.50 19.41 -3.97
N ARG A 213 3.15 20.65 -4.36
CA ARG A 213 2.03 20.91 -5.28
C ARG A 213 2.24 20.40 -6.70
N ASN A 214 3.45 19.98 -7.06
CA ASN A 214 3.72 19.37 -8.35
C ASN A 214 3.23 17.92 -8.43
N TYR A 215 2.90 17.30 -7.30
CA TYR A 215 2.43 15.93 -7.21
C TYR A 215 0.92 15.88 -7.01
N ASP A 216 0.26 14.94 -7.67
CA ASP A 216 -1.17 14.69 -7.52
C ASP A 216 -1.42 13.66 -6.41
N LEU A 217 -0.57 12.62 -6.35
CA LEU A 217 -0.70 11.53 -5.38
C LEU A 217 0.66 11.16 -4.80
N ILE A 218 0.74 11.14 -3.49
CA ILE A 218 1.93 10.72 -2.72
C ILE A 218 1.61 9.40 -2.04
N LEU A 219 2.43 8.38 -2.27
CA LEU A 219 2.26 7.06 -1.71
C LEU A 219 3.35 6.75 -0.70
N ALA A 220 2.93 6.39 0.51
CA ALA A 220 3.84 6.08 1.63
C ALA A 220 3.48 4.79 2.35
N GLY A 221 4.45 4.25 3.09
CA GLY A 221 4.30 3.11 3.99
C GLY A 221 4.63 3.45 5.43
N HIS A 222 5.47 2.62 6.07
CA HIS A 222 6.16 2.84 7.35
C HIS A 222 5.28 3.01 8.59
N ALA A 223 4.17 3.74 8.51
CA ALA A 223 3.45 4.27 9.66
C ALA A 223 2.81 3.23 10.58
N HIS A 224 2.66 2.01 10.15
CA HIS A 224 2.02 0.91 10.88
C HIS A 224 0.81 1.37 11.70
N GLU A 225 -0.41 1.03 11.36
CA GLU A 225 -1.65 1.50 12.00
C GLU A 225 -1.54 1.56 13.54
N PRO A 226 -1.75 2.72 14.18
CA PRO A 226 -1.61 2.87 15.62
C PRO A 226 -2.65 2.01 16.36
N ARG A 227 -2.24 1.37 17.46
CA ARG A 227 -3.12 0.54 18.29
C ARG A 227 -4.19 1.38 18.97
N LYS A 228 -5.43 1.26 18.55
CA LYS A 228 -6.56 2.01 19.14
C LYS A 228 -6.79 1.75 20.66
N TYR A 229 -6.35 0.60 21.19
CA TYR A 229 -6.64 0.22 22.60
C TYR A 229 -5.64 0.74 23.64
N PHE A 230 -4.42 1.11 23.27
CA PHE A 230 -3.44 1.66 24.21
C PHE A 230 -3.13 3.12 23.89
N ARG A 231 -4.19 3.95 23.83
CA ARG A 231 -4.09 5.38 23.55
C ARG A 231 -3.13 6.14 24.50
N ARG A 232 -2.92 5.56 25.70
CA ARG A 232 -2.05 6.15 26.75
C ARG A 232 -0.55 5.94 26.51
N PHE A 233 -0.16 4.97 25.65
CA PHE A 233 1.26 4.64 25.36
C PHE A 233 1.51 4.63 23.85
N LYS A 234 1.12 5.69 23.15
CA LYS A 234 1.48 5.83 21.73
C LYS A 234 2.99 6.05 21.63
N LYS A 235 3.75 4.99 21.31
CA LYS A 235 5.13 5.15 20.86
C LYS A 235 5.07 5.84 19.50
N LYS A 236 5.58 7.07 19.42
CA LYS A 236 5.75 7.77 18.16
C LYS A 236 6.71 6.98 17.28
N ILE A 237 6.35 6.78 16.01
CA ILE A 237 7.21 6.15 15.02
C ILE A 237 7.93 7.29 14.31
N LYS A 238 9.27 7.32 14.38
CA LYS A 238 10.07 8.36 13.72
C LYS A 238 9.79 8.36 12.22
N GLY A 239 9.36 9.50 11.67
CA GLY A 239 8.97 9.63 10.27
C GLY A 239 7.50 9.34 9.96
N ALA A 240 6.71 8.95 10.99
CA ALA A 240 5.25 8.81 10.93
C ALA A 240 4.60 9.29 12.24
N GLU A 241 5.01 10.46 12.71
CA GLU A 241 4.52 11.06 13.95
C GLU A 241 3.22 11.86 13.71
N TYR A 242 3.12 12.50 12.55
CA TYR A 242 2.02 13.35 12.12
C TYR A 242 1.07 12.59 11.20
N PHE A 243 1.59 11.95 10.16
CA PHE A 243 0.83 11.18 9.18
C PHE A 243 0.93 9.69 9.49
N THR A 244 -0.12 9.15 10.08
CA THR A 244 -0.07 7.79 10.67
C THR A 244 -0.86 6.73 9.92
N HIS A 245 -1.89 7.09 9.15
CA HIS A 245 -2.72 6.13 8.40
C HIS A 245 -3.76 6.82 7.53
N GLY A 246 -4.15 6.18 6.43
CA GLY A 246 -5.26 6.65 5.57
C GLY A 246 -4.83 7.71 4.58
N LEU A 247 -5.74 8.63 4.27
CA LEU A 247 -5.56 9.66 3.26
C LEU A 247 -5.61 11.04 3.89
N TYR A 248 -4.78 11.93 3.38
CA TYR A 248 -4.69 13.33 3.80
C TYR A 248 -4.67 14.23 2.57
N ALA A 249 -5.51 15.24 2.55
CA ALA A 249 -5.38 16.37 1.63
C ALA A 249 -4.20 17.23 2.11
N VAL A 250 -3.07 17.19 1.42
CA VAL A 250 -1.85 17.93 1.79
C VAL A 250 -1.89 19.33 1.21
N THR A 251 -2.43 19.45 0.01
CA THR A 251 -2.77 20.73 -0.63
C THR A 251 -4.18 20.59 -1.27
N GLU A 252 -4.66 21.66 -1.92
CA GLU A 252 -5.95 21.65 -2.63
C GLU A 252 -6.03 20.62 -3.76
N LYS A 253 -4.89 20.06 -4.21
CA LYS A 253 -4.81 19.08 -5.30
C LYS A 253 -3.89 17.89 -5.05
N THR A 254 -3.18 17.85 -3.93
CA THR A 254 -2.22 16.81 -3.60
C THR A 254 -2.76 15.93 -2.46
N ILE A 255 -2.81 14.65 -2.69
CA ILE A 255 -3.26 13.65 -1.71
C ILE A 255 -2.06 12.83 -1.26
N LEU A 256 -1.86 12.72 0.06
CA LEU A 256 -0.97 11.73 0.67
C LEU A 256 -1.80 10.50 1.06
N SER A 257 -1.39 9.34 0.61
CA SER A 257 -1.98 8.07 1.00
C SER A 257 -0.95 7.16 1.66
N ILE A 258 -1.31 6.66 2.83
CA ILE A 258 -0.46 5.77 3.62
C ILE A 258 -1.06 4.38 3.59
N CYS A 259 -0.32 3.44 2.98
CA CYS A 259 -0.70 2.04 2.99
C CYS A 259 -0.24 1.39 4.29
N ASN A 260 -1.17 0.73 4.94
CA ASN A 260 -0.86 0.00 6.15
C ASN A 260 -0.09 -1.29 5.83
N ARG A 261 0.66 -1.76 6.81
CA ARG A 261 1.52 -2.93 6.74
C ARG A 261 0.86 -4.14 6.10
N ALA A 262 1.45 -4.67 5.05
CA ALA A 262 1.06 -5.95 4.46
C ALA A 262 1.41 -7.16 5.34
N ARG A 263 2.11 -6.94 6.46
CA ARG A 263 2.52 -7.96 7.43
C ARG A 263 1.70 -7.91 8.71
N ARG A 264 1.54 -9.08 9.31
CA ARG A 264 1.02 -9.31 10.65
C ARG A 264 2.18 -9.50 11.65
N SER A 265 2.28 -8.69 12.71
CA SER A 265 3.22 -8.89 13.81
C SER A 265 2.82 -10.07 14.69
N TYR A 266 3.80 -10.95 15.03
CA TYR A 266 3.54 -12.24 15.67
C TYR A 266 3.04 -12.16 17.11
N LEU A 267 3.43 -11.15 17.89
CA LEU A 267 3.17 -11.11 19.34
C LEU A 267 2.19 -10.05 19.81
N SER A 268 1.99 -8.96 19.08
CA SER A 268 1.32 -7.80 19.65
C SER A 268 -0.01 -7.43 19.06
N SER A 269 -0.47 -8.16 18.04
CA SER A 269 -1.69 -7.78 17.33
C SER A 269 -2.37 -8.94 16.59
N ARG A 270 -2.50 -10.11 17.25
CA ARG A 270 -3.22 -11.25 16.65
C ARG A 270 -4.63 -10.88 16.17
N PHE A 271 -5.19 -9.80 16.66
CA PHE A 271 -6.61 -9.47 16.49
C PHE A 271 -6.92 -8.35 15.50
N ARG A 272 -5.93 -7.64 14.86
CA ARG A 272 -6.27 -6.37 14.20
C ARG A 272 -5.61 -5.99 12.89
N LEU A 273 -4.51 -6.59 12.47
CA LEU A 273 -3.84 -6.15 11.25
C LEU A 273 -4.06 -7.15 10.11
N VAL A 274 -5.12 -6.93 9.39
CA VAL A 274 -5.35 -7.54 8.08
C VAL A 274 -4.44 -6.81 7.10
N PRO A 275 -3.63 -7.52 6.26
CA PRO A 275 -2.85 -6.89 5.20
C PRO A 275 -3.73 -6.02 4.33
N GLU A 276 -3.23 -4.85 3.95
CA GLU A 276 -3.95 -3.89 3.13
C GLU A 276 -3.32 -3.80 1.75
N ILE A 277 -4.15 -3.62 0.76
CA ILE A 277 -3.80 -3.17 -0.58
C ILE A 277 -4.79 -2.08 -0.97
N ILE A 278 -4.29 -1.00 -1.57
CA ILE A 278 -5.09 0.15 -1.96
C ILE A 278 -5.03 0.28 -3.48
N TYR A 279 -6.20 0.43 -4.09
CA TYR A 279 -6.35 0.68 -5.51
C TYR A 279 -6.77 2.13 -5.73
N TYR A 280 -5.98 2.87 -6.52
CA TYR A 280 -6.29 4.23 -6.93
C TYR A 280 -6.71 4.20 -8.38
N HIS A 281 -7.91 4.68 -8.66
CA HIS A 281 -8.48 4.75 -9.99
C HIS A 281 -8.31 6.19 -10.50
N LEU A 282 -7.35 6.38 -11.40
CA LEU A 282 -7.02 7.68 -11.98
C LEU A 282 -7.74 7.84 -13.31
N ALA A 283 -8.43 8.96 -13.53
CA ALA A 283 -9.09 9.22 -14.79
C ALA A 283 -8.08 9.41 -15.94
N LYS A 284 -8.28 8.75 -17.07
CA LYS A 284 -7.54 9.00 -18.32
C LYS A 284 -7.88 10.37 -18.89
N ASP A 285 -9.14 10.75 -18.82
CA ASP A 285 -9.68 12.02 -19.29
C ASP A 285 -10.36 12.79 -18.16
N ASN A 286 -10.69 14.07 -18.37
CA ASN A 286 -11.49 14.87 -17.42
C ASN A 286 -12.97 14.39 -17.45
N VAL A 287 -13.24 13.22 -16.90
CA VAL A 287 -14.61 12.72 -16.77
C VAL A 287 -15.25 13.41 -15.57
N ASN A 288 -16.19 14.32 -15.81
CA ASN A 288 -17.07 14.85 -14.79
C ASN A 288 -18.08 13.78 -14.39
N LEU A 289 -17.75 12.90 -13.44
CA LEU A 289 -18.67 11.88 -12.92
C LEU A 289 -19.89 12.45 -12.20
N LEU A 290 -19.89 13.75 -11.86
CA LEU A 290 -20.95 14.39 -11.09
C LEU A 290 -22.16 14.84 -11.92
N THR A 291 -22.10 14.77 -13.26
CA THR A 291 -23.22 15.24 -14.11
C THR A 291 -24.24 14.17 -14.49
N ASP A 292 -23.98 12.88 -14.25
CA ASP A 292 -24.87 11.80 -14.70
C ASP A 292 -25.89 11.33 -13.64
N THR A 293 -25.69 11.69 -12.36
CA THR A 293 -26.69 11.37 -11.32
C THR A 293 -27.94 12.26 -11.36
N SER A 294 -27.89 13.43 -12.04
CA SER A 294 -29.05 14.31 -12.18
C SER A 294 -30.00 13.91 -13.33
N LYS A 295 -29.59 13.04 -14.26
CA LYS A 295 -30.44 12.59 -15.37
C LYS A 295 -31.34 11.39 -15.06
N LYS A 296 -31.12 10.68 -13.96
CA LYS A 296 -31.97 9.54 -13.58
C LYS A 296 -33.18 9.90 -12.69
N SER A 297 -33.35 11.18 -12.30
CA SER A 297 -34.51 11.62 -11.49
C SER A 297 -35.62 12.32 -12.27
N SER A 298 -35.52 12.45 -13.61
CA SER A 298 -36.52 13.21 -14.40
C SER A 298 -37.33 12.39 -15.40
N THR A 299 -37.38 11.07 -15.24
CA THR A 299 -38.21 10.18 -16.09
C THR A 299 -39.14 9.27 -15.29
N ASN A 300 -39.74 9.81 -14.23
CA ASN A 300 -40.95 9.26 -13.61
C ASN A 300 -41.85 10.46 -13.16
N GLU A 301 -42.56 11.05 -14.11
CA GLU A 301 -43.82 11.71 -13.93
C GLU A 301 -44.79 11.27 -15.05
#